data_1442a7c05736111340c9d20d15c957ce
#
_entry.id   1442a7c05736111340c9d20d15c957ce
#
_cell.length_a   1.000
_cell.length_b   1.000
_cell.length_c   1.000
_cell.angle_alpha   90.00
_cell.angle_beta   90.00
_cell.angle_gamma   90.00
#
_symmetry.space_group_name_H-M   'P 1'
#
loop_
_entity.id
_entity.type
_entity.pdbx_description
1 polymer ?
#
loop_
_entity_poly.entity_id
_entity_poly.type
_entity_poly.pdbx_seq_one_letter_code
_entity_poly.pdbx_strand_id
1 'polypeptide(L)'
;MIQASLQRTLPEPAPQGSSHLIHDLLWAHATQADGLEHIRPCPTEHGLNLYFFVRAHCDTSALEQVRTLLDRADTPIAAHGYTVAAP
;
A
#
# COMPACT_ATOMS: atom_id res chain seq x y z
N MET A 1 -13.46 -2.92 1.25
CA MET A 1 -12.08 -3.27 0.84
C MET A 1 -11.64 -2.36 -0.29
N ILE A 2 -10.43 -1.82 -0.20
CA ILE A 2 -9.86 -0.94 -1.23
C ILE A 2 -8.61 -1.60 -1.78
N GLN A 3 -8.53 -1.71 -3.09
CA GLN A 3 -7.36 -2.25 -3.77
C GLN A 3 -6.47 -1.12 -4.27
N ALA A 4 -5.17 -1.26 -4.08
CA ALA A 4 -4.17 -0.39 -4.69
C ALA A 4 -3.07 -1.24 -5.32
N SER A 5 -2.48 -0.74 -6.37
CA SER A 5 -1.41 -1.45 -7.06
C SER A 5 -0.11 -0.66 -6.97
N LEU A 6 0.97 -1.35 -6.64
CA LEU A 6 2.31 -0.80 -6.68
C LEU A 6 3.05 -1.42 -7.85
N GLN A 7 3.84 -0.61 -8.56
CA GLN A 7 4.68 -1.07 -9.64
C GLN A 7 6.14 -0.97 -9.24
N ARG A 8 6.94 -1.94 -9.69
CA ARG A 8 8.39 -1.87 -9.52
C ARG A 8 8.96 -0.74 -10.38
N THR A 9 9.85 0.05 -9.78
CA THR A 9 10.54 1.12 -10.49
C THR A 9 11.89 0.69 -11.02
N LEU A 10 12.35 -0.52 -10.63
CA LEU A 10 13.63 -1.07 -11.03
C LEU A 10 13.39 -2.27 -11.95
N PRO A 11 14.29 -2.52 -12.92
CA PRO A 11 14.13 -3.65 -13.84
C PRO A 11 14.33 -5.02 -13.19
N GLU A 12 14.97 -5.06 -12.04
CA GLU A 12 15.24 -6.30 -11.32
C GLU A 12 14.00 -6.80 -10.59
N PRO A 13 13.85 -8.11 -10.41
CA PRO A 13 12.78 -8.63 -9.57
C PRO A 13 12.87 -8.10 -8.14
N ALA A 14 11.72 -7.97 -7.48
CA ALA A 14 11.70 -7.54 -6.10
C ALA A 14 12.45 -8.53 -5.21
N PRO A 15 13.23 -8.05 -4.22
CA PRO A 15 13.86 -8.94 -3.26
C PRO A 15 12.83 -9.79 -2.53
N GLN A 16 13.25 -10.98 -2.12
CA GLN A 16 12.42 -11.85 -1.30
C GLN A 16 12.06 -11.12 -0.01
N GLY A 17 10.77 -11.19 0.36
CA GLY A 17 10.29 -10.49 1.55
C GLY A 17 9.86 -9.06 1.33
N SER A 18 9.96 -8.54 0.09
CA SER A 18 9.52 -7.17 -0.22
C SER A 18 8.08 -6.89 0.17
N SER A 19 7.18 -7.85 -0.04
CA SER A 19 5.77 -7.66 0.30
C SER A 19 5.59 -7.46 1.81
N HIS A 20 6.36 -8.16 2.62
CA HIS A 20 6.31 -8.00 4.07
C HIS A 20 6.87 -6.64 4.50
N LEU A 21 7.93 -6.19 3.85
CA LEU A 21 8.50 -4.87 4.14
C LEU A 21 7.51 -3.75 3.85
N ILE A 22 6.81 -3.83 2.71
CA ILE A 22 5.78 -2.83 2.36
C ILE A 22 4.62 -2.90 3.33
N HIS A 23 4.17 -4.10 3.69
CA HIS A 23 3.12 -4.30 4.69
C HIS A 23 3.49 -3.62 6.02
N ASP A 24 4.67 -3.90 6.54
CA ASP A 24 5.12 -3.35 7.81
C ASP A 24 5.31 -1.84 7.75
N LEU A 25 5.83 -1.34 6.62
CA LEU A 25 6.02 0.07 6.38
C LEU A 25 4.67 0.82 6.43
N LEU A 26 3.65 0.28 5.78
CA LEU A 26 2.33 0.89 5.78
C LEU A 26 1.73 0.92 7.18
N TRP A 27 1.85 -0.16 7.94
CA TRP A 27 1.40 -0.17 9.33
C TRP A 27 2.15 0.85 10.17
N ALA A 28 3.46 1.02 9.93
CA ALA A 28 4.26 1.99 10.66
C ALA A 28 3.82 3.44 10.38
N HIS A 29 3.27 3.71 9.21
CA HIS A 29 2.80 5.05 8.82
C HIS A 29 1.31 5.26 9.04
N ALA A 30 0.58 4.20 9.40
CA ALA A 30 -0.86 4.30 9.65
C ALA A 30 -1.13 5.04 10.95
N THR A 31 -2.19 5.84 10.96
CA THR A 31 -2.69 6.51 12.15
C THR A 31 -4.07 5.98 12.50
N GLN A 32 -4.53 6.29 13.71
CA GLN A 32 -5.87 5.89 14.13
C GLN A 32 -6.95 6.44 13.20
N ALA A 33 -6.75 7.64 12.66
CA ALA A 33 -7.71 8.27 11.76
C ALA A 33 -7.84 7.51 10.42
N ASP A 34 -6.84 6.75 10.02
CA ASP A 34 -6.90 5.96 8.79
C ASP A 34 -7.86 4.77 8.92
N GLY A 35 -8.15 4.34 10.13
CA GLY A 35 -9.08 3.25 10.37
C GLY A 35 -8.62 1.91 9.82
N LEU A 36 -7.32 1.73 9.64
CA LEU A 36 -6.78 0.52 9.04
C LEU A 36 -6.98 -0.68 9.97
N GLU A 37 -7.58 -1.74 9.42
CA GLU A 37 -7.83 -2.98 10.17
C GLU A 37 -6.96 -4.12 9.67
N HIS A 38 -6.69 -4.16 8.37
CA HIS A 38 -5.89 -5.23 7.79
C HIS A 38 -5.36 -4.81 6.42
N ILE A 39 -4.19 -5.32 6.06
CA ILE A 39 -3.61 -5.17 4.71
C ILE A 39 -3.23 -6.56 4.22
N ARG A 40 -3.64 -6.90 3.01
CA ARG A 40 -3.25 -8.15 2.38
C ARG A 40 -2.39 -7.84 1.16
N PRO A 41 -1.07 -8.10 1.23
CA PRO A 41 -0.21 -7.93 0.06
C PRO A 41 -0.25 -9.18 -0.81
N CYS A 42 -0.32 -8.96 -2.13
CA CYS A 42 -0.31 -10.03 -3.12
C CYS A 42 0.73 -9.69 -4.19
N PRO A 43 1.91 -10.32 -4.17
CA PRO A 43 2.93 -10.06 -5.20
C PRO A 43 2.41 -10.40 -6.58
N THR A 44 2.80 -9.58 -7.56
CA THR A 44 2.50 -9.78 -8.97
C THR A 44 3.79 -9.82 -9.77
N GLU A 45 3.69 -10.13 -11.05
CA GLU A 45 4.85 -10.21 -11.93
C GLU A 45 5.64 -8.90 -12.00
N HIS A 46 4.93 -7.76 -11.98
CA HIS A 46 5.55 -6.45 -12.15
C HIS A 46 5.43 -5.54 -10.94
N GLY A 47 4.96 -6.07 -9.82
CA GLY A 47 4.77 -5.23 -8.65
C GLY A 47 4.07 -5.96 -7.52
N LEU A 48 3.12 -5.26 -6.91
CA LEU A 48 2.46 -5.73 -5.70
C LEU A 48 1.05 -5.16 -5.65
N ASN A 49 0.05 -6.02 -5.51
CA ASN A 49 -1.31 -5.57 -5.23
C ASN A 49 -1.51 -5.55 -3.72
N LEU A 50 -2.14 -4.49 -3.24
CA LEU A 50 -2.46 -4.32 -1.82
C LEU A 50 -3.97 -4.24 -1.66
N TYR A 51 -4.50 -5.03 -0.74
CA TYR A 51 -5.91 -4.99 -0.38
C TYR A 51 -6.01 -4.44 1.04
N PHE A 52 -6.66 -3.27 1.16
CA PHE A 52 -6.81 -2.57 2.42
C PHE A 52 -8.20 -2.80 2.99
N PHE A 53 -8.25 -3.21 4.24
CA PHE A 53 -9.50 -3.33 4.99
C PHE A 53 -9.49 -2.21 6.01
N VAL A 54 -10.37 -1.23 5.83
CA VAL A 54 -10.42 -0.04 6.68
C VAL A 54 -11.83 0.16 7.22
N ARG A 55 -11.90 0.74 8.41
CA ARG A 55 -13.17 1.17 8.99
C ARG A 55 -13.51 2.55 8.45
N ALA A 56 -14.64 2.66 7.78
CA ALA A 56 -15.07 3.91 7.17
C ALA A 56 -16.59 3.95 7.08
N HIS A 57 -17.14 5.16 6.95
CA HIS A 57 -18.59 5.34 6.86
C HIS A 57 -19.16 4.92 5.51
N CYS A 58 -18.35 5.01 4.45
CA CYS A 58 -18.75 4.68 3.10
C CYS A 58 -17.53 4.41 2.24
N ASP A 59 -17.75 3.95 1.00
CA ASP A 59 -16.66 3.61 0.08
C ASP A 59 -15.79 4.81 -0.28
N THR A 60 -16.39 5.99 -0.43
CA THR A 60 -15.64 7.22 -0.72
C THR A 60 -14.68 7.55 0.41
N SER A 61 -15.15 7.47 1.65
CA SER A 61 -14.31 7.70 2.83
C SER A 61 -13.20 6.67 2.93
N ALA A 62 -13.51 5.39 2.65
CA ALA A 62 -12.51 4.33 2.66
C ALA A 62 -11.39 4.61 1.64
N LEU A 63 -11.77 5.01 0.44
CA LEU A 63 -10.80 5.33 -0.62
C LEU A 63 -9.91 6.51 -0.22
N GLU A 64 -10.50 7.56 0.35
CA GLU A 64 -9.75 8.73 0.80
C GLU A 64 -8.77 8.38 1.91
N GLN A 65 -9.20 7.53 2.86
CA GLN A 65 -8.33 7.10 3.96
C GLN A 65 -7.12 6.33 3.43
N VAL A 66 -7.33 5.43 2.47
CA VAL A 66 -6.25 4.68 1.86
C VAL A 66 -5.33 5.60 1.06
N ARG A 67 -5.87 6.53 0.29
CA ARG A 67 -5.07 7.49 -0.47
C ARG A 67 -4.19 8.35 0.45
N THR A 68 -4.75 8.81 1.55
CA THR A 68 -3.99 9.60 2.53
C THR A 68 -2.84 8.81 3.11
N LEU A 69 -3.07 7.53 3.44
CA LEU A 69 -2.02 6.66 3.95
C LEU A 69 -0.93 6.44 2.89
N LEU A 70 -1.31 6.17 1.65
CA LEU A 70 -0.35 5.95 0.57
C LEU A 70 0.46 7.22 0.27
N ASP A 71 -0.16 8.38 0.31
CA ASP A 71 0.54 9.65 0.13
C ASP A 71 1.56 9.88 1.24
N ARG A 72 1.18 9.59 2.48
CA ARG A 72 2.09 9.73 3.62
C ARG A 72 3.28 8.78 3.51
N ALA A 73 3.06 7.59 2.97
CA ALA A 73 4.08 6.56 2.83
C ALA A 73 4.82 6.60 1.48
N ASP A 74 4.53 7.57 0.63
CA ASP A 74 5.06 7.62 -0.75
C ASP A 74 6.59 7.59 -0.79
N THR A 75 7.26 8.40 0.00
CA THR A 75 8.73 8.44 0.03
C THR A 75 9.34 7.11 0.49
N PRO A 76 8.90 6.52 1.61
CA PRO A 76 9.39 5.19 1.99
C PRO A 76 9.09 4.11 0.95
N ILE A 77 7.91 4.14 0.34
CA ILE A 77 7.56 3.18 -0.72
C ILE A 77 8.54 3.30 -1.88
N ALA A 78 8.83 4.53 -2.31
CA ALA A 78 9.80 4.78 -3.38
C ALA A 78 11.19 4.30 -3.02
N ALA A 79 11.60 4.45 -1.77
CA ALA A 79 12.90 3.99 -1.29
C ALA A 79 13.06 2.47 -1.41
N HIS A 80 11.95 1.72 -1.40
CA HIS A 80 11.96 0.28 -1.58
C HIS A 80 11.74 -0.15 -3.04
N GLY A 81 11.77 0.80 -3.98
CA GLY A 81 11.70 0.49 -5.40
C GLY A 81 10.29 0.28 -5.95
N TYR A 82 9.30 0.91 -5.34
CA TYR A 82 7.93 0.85 -5.82
C TYR A 82 7.35 2.24 -6.03
N THR A 83 6.34 2.33 -6.87
CA THR A 83 5.53 3.53 -7.03
C THR A 83 4.05 3.12 -7.04
N VAL A 84 3.21 3.99 -6.53
CA VAL A 84 1.77 3.74 -6.52
C VAL A 84 1.23 3.96 -7.93
N ALA A 85 0.66 2.90 -8.51
CA ALA A 85 -0.06 3.02 -9.77
C ALA A 85 -1.41 3.68 -9.48
N ALA A 86 -1.95 4.40 -10.46
CA ALA A 86 -3.25 5.00 -10.30
C ALA A 86 -4.29 3.94 -9.93
N PRO A 87 -5.12 4.20 -8.93
CA PRO A 87 -6.17 3.26 -8.55
C PRO A 87 -7.24 3.15 -9.62
#